data_021c411a9b6edd02dae233d80503e63e
#
_entry.id   021c411a9b6edd02dae233d80503e63e
#
_cell.length_a   1.000
_cell.length_b   1.000
_cell.length_c   1.000
_cell.angle_alpha   90.00
_cell.angle_beta   90.00
_cell.angle_gamma   90.00
#
_symmetry.space_group_name_H-M   'P 1'
#
loop_
_entity.id
_entity.type
_entity.pdbx_description
1 polymer ?
#
loop_
_entity_poly.entity_id
_entity_poly.type
_entity_poly.pdbx_seq_one_letter_code
_entity_poly.pdbx_strand_id
1 'polypeptide(L)'
;HVKDNAAKRYCVLREIIETERTYVAGLSELMDIYVKRARQPMDGVSDERVMSVEKERIIFGHIEVIIQFHQGAFLPELERKTAALFKISELDEEQHASLSAQVAADVANVFSEYATYFKMYTNYVNQYETALKIISQWHEPISPRVKSAIKSSSTSLASIGQRFLNIDPALSSTSPTALTFEEKALSDLQPISHAEHRRMQLFLRRCRDDPRHSQINLEGYLLLPIQRIPRYRLLLEQLVKCTSHGVLPDLDREALARALAHISLVASWVNEGKRQSEQGKRLLQWQSRLRGTFSAPLVQPHRRLVCDGPFRLCRVSKRVYQGTPPGDVSGPRMSCDEDFLEQMTMDLPLHLLLCNDLIAAVSSSVSSTEDASPISGKSRVMHGSASGETGALDLVAVLKPQVHMLPPGMHKTVMLPPASVVGPSLLRIVDAKYIYYFMAPSHTEAQRWQSFINAQV
;
A
#
# COMPACT_ATOMS: atom_id res chain seq x y z
N HIS A 1 -29.61 -17.25 19.91
CA HIS A 1 -30.83 -16.50 19.59
C HIS A 1 -30.56 -15.01 19.80
N VAL A 2 -30.39 -14.27 18.70
CA VAL A 2 -30.35 -12.80 18.73
C VAL A 2 -31.80 -12.35 18.92
N LYS A 3 -32.10 -11.67 20.02
CA LYS A 3 -33.41 -11.02 20.21
C LYS A 3 -33.54 -9.91 19.19
N ASP A 4 -34.68 -9.80 18.56
CA ASP A 4 -34.99 -8.64 17.73
C ASP A 4 -34.97 -7.36 18.57
N ASN A 5 -34.40 -6.31 18.00
CA ASN A 5 -34.30 -5.01 18.66
C ASN A 5 -34.69 -3.90 17.68
N ALA A 6 -36.01 -3.75 17.50
CA ALA A 6 -36.59 -2.76 16.59
C ALA A 6 -36.14 -1.34 16.90
N ALA A 7 -36.06 -0.96 18.16
CA ALA A 7 -35.62 0.37 18.59
C ALA A 7 -34.17 0.63 18.20
N LYS A 8 -33.29 -0.37 18.42
CA LYS A 8 -31.87 -0.25 18.01
C LYS A 8 -31.74 -0.22 16.49
N ARG A 9 -32.51 -1.04 15.76
CA ARG A 9 -32.55 -1.05 14.30
C ARG A 9 -32.94 0.31 13.73
N TYR A 10 -33.98 0.93 14.29
CA TYR A 10 -34.39 2.29 13.95
C TYR A 10 -33.27 3.30 14.16
N CYS A 11 -32.59 3.27 15.30
CA CYS A 11 -31.45 4.15 15.58
C CYS A 11 -30.31 3.96 14.57
N VAL A 12 -29.98 2.72 14.19
CA VAL A 12 -28.92 2.43 13.19
C VAL A 12 -29.32 2.94 11.81
N LEU A 13 -30.56 2.71 11.39
CA LEU A 13 -31.08 3.23 10.10
C LEU A 13 -31.02 4.77 10.07
N ARG A 14 -31.41 5.42 11.16
CA ARG A 14 -31.31 6.87 11.29
C ARG A 14 -29.87 7.34 11.24
N GLU A 15 -28.94 6.66 11.94
CA GLU A 15 -27.52 6.97 11.92
C GLU A 15 -26.93 6.82 10.51
N ILE A 16 -27.33 5.82 9.72
CA ILE A 16 -26.90 5.68 8.33
C ILE A 16 -27.23 6.94 7.53
N ILE A 17 -28.46 7.44 7.63
CA ILE A 17 -28.91 8.62 6.87
C ILE A 17 -28.26 9.91 7.38
N GLU A 18 -28.28 10.14 8.69
CA GLU A 18 -27.74 11.37 9.28
C GLU A 18 -26.24 11.51 9.02
N THR A 19 -25.50 10.39 9.13
CA THR A 19 -24.06 10.43 8.85
C THR A 19 -23.76 10.53 7.36
N GLU A 20 -24.65 10.02 6.48
CA GLU A 20 -24.51 10.23 5.05
C GLU A 20 -24.73 11.69 4.66
N ARG A 21 -25.76 12.32 5.20
CA ARG A 21 -26.02 13.77 5.02
C ARG A 21 -24.83 14.61 5.47
N THR A 22 -24.32 14.33 6.67
CA THR A 22 -23.16 15.03 7.22
C THR A 22 -21.91 14.83 6.35
N TYR A 23 -21.71 13.63 5.82
CA TYR A 23 -20.61 13.32 4.93
C TYR A 23 -20.71 14.10 3.62
N VAL A 24 -21.87 14.10 2.96
CA VAL A 24 -22.12 14.87 1.73
C VAL A 24 -21.97 16.36 1.97
N ALA A 25 -22.48 16.88 3.09
CA ALA A 25 -22.30 18.29 3.46
C ALA A 25 -20.82 18.65 3.62
N GLY A 26 -20.03 17.82 4.33
CA GLY A 26 -18.60 18.05 4.49
C GLY A 26 -17.83 18.03 3.17
N LEU A 27 -18.18 17.12 2.26
CA LEU A 27 -17.58 17.11 0.91
C LEU A 27 -18.00 18.33 0.09
N SER A 28 -19.24 18.81 0.24
CA SER A 28 -19.72 20.03 -0.42
C SER A 28 -18.95 21.26 0.07
N GLU A 29 -18.73 21.36 1.39
CA GLU A 29 -17.89 22.42 1.97
C GLU A 29 -16.45 22.35 1.41
N LEU A 30 -15.84 21.16 1.34
CA LEU A 30 -14.53 20.99 0.76
C LEU A 30 -14.48 21.48 -0.70
N MET A 31 -15.47 21.12 -1.51
CA MET A 31 -15.57 21.55 -2.91
C MET A 31 -15.75 23.05 -3.03
N ASP A 32 -16.69 23.64 -2.29
CA ASP A 32 -17.07 25.03 -2.43
C ASP A 32 -16.03 26.00 -1.84
N ILE A 33 -15.42 25.61 -0.72
CA ILE A 33 -14.51 26.49 0.02
C ILE A 33 -13.07 26.29 -0.43
N TYR A 34 -12.59 25.05 -0.56
CA TYR A 34 -11.19 24.78 -0.85
C TYR A 34 -10.92 24.58 -2.34
N VAL A 35 -11.65 23.68 -3.00
CA VAL A 35 -11.35 23.33 -4.41
C VAL A 35 -11.61 24.49 -5.34
N LYS A 36 -12.77 25.15 -5.22
CA LYS A 36 -13.10 26.31 -6.07
C LYS A 36 -12.10 27.45 -5.89
N ARG A 37 -11.70 27.73 -4.63
CA ARG A 37 -10.68 28.78 -4.38
C ARG A 37 -9.28 28.39 -4.84
N ALA A 38 -8.92 27.13 -4.76
CA ALA A 38 -7.63 26.67 -5.27
C ALA A 38 -7.46 26.88 -6.78
N ARG A 39 -8.57 26.86 -7.51
CA ARG A 39 -8.63 27.06 -8.96
C ARG A 39 -8.62 28.53 -9.39
N GLN A 40 -8.94 29.44 -8.47
CA GLN A 40 -9.03 30.86 -8.76
C GLN A 40 -7.71 31.58 -8.50
N PRO A 41 -7.44 32.72 -9.18
CA PRO A 41 -6.39 33.63 -8.79
C PRO A 41 -6.61 34.19 -7.39
N MET A 42 -5.53 34.52 -6.70
CA MET A 42 -5.64 35.15 -5.38
C MET A 42 -5.73 36.67 -5.57
N ASP A 43 -6.89 37.23 -5.26
CA ASP A 43 -7.15 38.67 -5.39
C ASP A 43 -6.02 39.50 -4.76
N GLY A 44 -5.44 40.44 -5.53
CA GLY A 44 -4.45 41.41 -5.08
C GLY A 44 -3.01 40.91 -4.97
N VAL A 45 -2.70 39.66 -5.38
CA VAL A 45 -1.34 39.11 -5.27
C VAL A 45 -0.73 38.75 -6.63
N SER A 46 -1.46 38.14 -7.52
CA SER A 46 -1.05 37.81 -8.89
C SER A 46 -2.24 37.27 -9.70
N ASP A 47 -2.13 37.29 -11.04
CA ASP A 47 -3.08 36.61 -11.94
C ASP A 47 -2.92 35.07 -11.94
N GLU A 48 -1.94 34.55 -11.20
CA GLU A 48 -1.66 33.11 -11.13
C GLU A 48 -2.62 32.41 -10.18
N ARG A 49 -2.95 31.18 -10.53
CA ARG A 49 -3.72 30.27 -9.66
C ARG A 49 -3.04 30.12 -8.29
N VAL A 50 -3.85 29.91 -7.26
CA VAL A 50 -3.35 29.71 -5.89
C VAL A 50 -2.32 28.59 -5.83
N MET A 51 -2.62 27.47 -6.50
CA MET A 51 -1.70 26.32 -6.57
C MET A 51 -1.61 25.77 -8.01
N SER A 52 -0.54 25.04 -8.30
CA SER A 52 -0.37 24.37 -9.59
C SER A 52 -1.46 23.31 -9.81
N VAL A 53 -1.81 23.10 -11.09
CA VAL A 53 -2.80 22.09 -11.51
C VAL A 53 -2.41 20.70 -11.00
N GLU A 54 -1.12 20.40 -10.95
CA GLU A 54 -0.60 19.12 -10.48
C GLU A 54 -0.85 18.91 -8.98
N LYS A 55 -0.54 19.91 -8.15
CA LYS A 55 -0.82 19.88 -6.70
C LYS A 55 -2.31 19.79 -6.42
N GLU A 56 -3.14 20.55 -7.15
CA GLU A 56 -4.59 20.47 -7.05
C GLU A 56 -5.09 19.06 -7.36
N ARG A 57 -4.60 18.46 -8.45
CA ARG A 57 -4.98 17.11 -8.87
C ARG A 57 -4.59 16.05 -7.83
N ILE A 58 -3.42 16.19 -7.20
CA ILE A 58 -2.99 15.26 -6.16
C ILE A 58 -3.86 15.40 -4.90
N ILE A 59 -4.20 16.62 -4.49
CA ILE A 59 -4.91 16.86 -3.24
C ILE A 59 -6.41 16.61 -3.40
N PHE A 60 -7.03 17.06 -4.51
CA PHE A 60 -8.47 17.10 -4.67
C PHE A 60 -9.02 16.26 -5.83
N GLY A 61 -8.18 15.69 -6.68
CA GLY A 61 -8.57 15.16 -7.99
C GLY A 61 -9.67 14.11 -8.01
N HIS A 62 -9.89 13.38 -6.92
CA HIS A 62 -10.92 12.33 -6.83
C HIS A 62 -12.15 12.75 -6.02
N ILE A 63 -12.13 13.88 -5.34
CA ILE A 63 -13.23 14.34 -4.47
C ILE A 63 -14.48 14.62 -5.29
N GLU A 64 -14.33 15.23 -6.47
CA GLU A 64 -15.44 15.62 -7.34
C GLU A 64 -16.29 14.42 -7.79
N VAL A 65 -15.65 13.32 -8.15
CA VAL A 65 -16.34 12.09 -8.54
C VAL A 65 -17.04 11.44 -7.33
N ILE A 66 -16.39 11.46 -6.17
CA ILE A 66 -16.95 10.91 -4.94
C ILE A 66 -18.21 11.70 -4.53
N ILE A 67 -18.14 13.05 -4.49
CA ILE A 67 -19.30 13.85 -4.10
C ILE A 67 -20.44 13.72 -5.10
N GLN A 68 -20.17 13.73 -6.40
CA GLN A 68 -21.21 13.54 -7.45
C GLN A 68 -21.96 12.22 -7.25
N PHE A 69 -21.25 11.14 -6.95
CA PHE A 69 -21.86 9.85 -6.69
C PHE A 69 -22.76 9.89 -5.44
N HIS A 70 -22.25 10.41 -4.32
CA HIS A 70 -23.00 10.42 -3.07
C HIS A 70 -24.18 11.38 -3.10
N GLN A 71 -24.00 12.58 -3.64
CA GLN A 71 -25.02 13.62 -3.71
C GLN A 71 -26.06 13.31 -4.80
N GLY A 72 -25.63 12.78 -5.94
CA GLY A 72 -26.51 12.58 -7.10
C GLY A 72 -27.25 11.25 -7.13
N ALA A 73 -26.76 10.22 -6.45
CA ALA A 73 -27.32 8.88 -6.54
C ALA A 73 -27.50 8.20 -5.17
N PHE A 74 -26.45 8.05 -4.38
CA PHE A 74 -26.49 7.18 -3.21
C PHE A 74 -27.34 7.72 -2.07
N LEU A 75 -27.14 8.99 -1.66
CA LEU A 75 -27.94 9.63 -0.59
C LEU A 75 -29.43 9.77 -0.97
N PRO A 76 -29.80 10.25 -2.17
CA PRO A 76 -31.21 10.31 -2.57
C PRO A 76 -31.92 8.97 -2.54
N GLU A 77 -31.25 7.89 -2.95
CA GLU A 77 -31.85 6.56 -2.92
C GLU A 77 -32.01 6.04 -1.48
N LEU A 78 -31.04 6.24 -0.61
CA LEU A 78 -31.17 5.92 0.81
C LEU A 78 -32.34 6.69 1.46
N GLU A 79 -32.46 7.99 1.18
CA GLU A 79 -33.54 8.82 1.70
C GLU A 79 -34.91 8.36 1.19
N ARG A 80 -35.00 8.00 -0.08
CA ARG A 80 -36.22 7.48 -0.68
C ARG A 80 -36.68 6.19 0.00
N LYS A 81 -35.76 5.25 0.26
CA LYS A 81 -36.05 3.97 0.90
C LYS A 81 -36.43 4.09 2.36
N THR A 82 -35.87 5.07 3.05
CA THR A 82 -36.13 5.27 4.50
C THR A 82 -37.27 6.24 4.79
N ALA A 83 -37.79 6.95 3.78
CA ALA A 83 -38.76 8.04 3.96
C ALA A 83 -40.03 7.61 4.71
N ALA A 84 -40.54 6.39 4.45
CA ALA A 84 -41.71 5.87 5.12
C ALA A 84 -41.50 5.71 6.63
N LEU A 85 -40.34 5.21 7.06
CA LEU A 85 -40.02 4.97 8.47
C LEU A 85 -39.92 6.26 9.30
N PHE A 86 -39.42 7.34 8.68
CA PHE A 86 -39.20 8.60 9.40
C PHE A 86 -40.32 9.61 9.32
N LYS A 87 -41.33 9.37 8.46
CA LYS A 87 -42.49 10.27 8.31
C LYS A 87 -43.71 9.85 9.14
N ILE A 88 -43.81 8.60 9.55
CA ILE A 88 -45.00 8.09 10.26
C ILE A 88 -44.73 8.18 11.76
N SER A 89 -45.53 9.01 12.44
CA SER A 89 -45.43 9.22 13.88
C SER A 89 -46.39 8.35 14.72
N GLU A 90 -47.36 7.69 14.09
CA GLU A 90 -48.43 6.93 14.76
C GLU A 90 -48.45 5.48 14.28
N LEU A 91 -47.40 4.71 14.63
CA LEU A 91 -47.39 3.25 14.44
C LEU A 91 -47.43 2.57 15.79
N ASP A 92 -48.15 1.45 15.90
CA ASP A 92 -47.97 0.56 17.03
C ASP A 92 -46.59 -0.12 16.99
N GLU A 93 -46.19 -0.73 18.12
CA GLU A 93 -44.84 -1.29 18.28
C GLU A 93 -44.56 -2.42 17.29
N GLU A 94 -45.55 -3.25 16.94
CA GLU A 94 -45.43 -4.35 16.00
C GLU A 94 -45.29 -3.86 14.55
N GLN A 95 -46.12 -2.87 14.18
CA GLN A 95 -46.04 -2.21 12.85
C GLN A 95 -44.70 -1.52 12.66
N HIS A 96 -44.20 -0.83 13.69
CA HIS A 96 -42.93 -0.17 13.68
C HIS A 96 -41.77 -1.20 13.55
N ALA A 97 -41.83 -2.33 14.24
CA ALA A 97 -40.87 -3.40 14.15
C ALA A 97 -40.82 -4.00 12.74
N SER A 98 -42.00 -4.30 12.16
CA SER A 98 -42.12 -4.84 10.80
C SER A 98 -41.60 -3.85 9.76
N LEU A 99 -42.03 -2.59 9.79
CA LEU A 99 -41.61 -1.57 8.85
C LEU A 99 -40.10 -1.32 8.92
N SER A 100 -39.55 -1.22 10.14
CA SER A 100 -38.11 -1.01 10.31
C SER A 100 -37.27 -2.18 9.78
N ALA A 101 -37.79 -3.41 9.84
CA ALA A 101 -37.15 -4.59 9.28
C ALA A 101 -37.17 -4.56 7.74
N GLN A 102 -38.30 -4.22 7.15
CA GLN A 102 -38.43 -4.07 5.69
C GLN A 102 -37.48 -2.96 5.17
N VAL A 103 -37.46 -1.81 5.84
CA VAL A 103 -36.57 -0.70 5.47
C VAL A 103 -35.09 -1.10 5.61
N ALA A 104 -34.76 -1.93 6.59
CA ALA A 104 -33.39 -2.44 6.73
C ALA A 104 -32.98 -3.30 5.53
N ALA A 105 -33.87 -4.16 5.03
CA ALA A 105 -33.65 -4.95 3.82
C ALA A 105 -33.52 -4.05 2.56
N ASP A 106 -34.37 -3.04 2.45
CA ASP A 106 -34.32 -2.07 1.35
C ASP A 106 -32.98 -1.29 1.35
N VAL A 107 -32.55 -0.80 2.50
CA VAL A 107 -31.24 -0.12 2.65
C VAL A 107 -30.08 -1.09 2.29
N ALA A 108 -30.16 -2.34 2.71
CA ALA A 108 -29.17 -3.35 2.35
C ALA A 108 -29.09 -3.59 0.83
N ASN A 109 -30.24 -3.61 0.15
CA ASN A 109 -30.30 -3.72 -1.30
C ASN A 109 -29.63 -2.51 -1.98
N VAL A 110 -29.84 -1.29 -1.47
CA VAL A 110 -29.13 -0.08 -1.97
C VAL A 110 -27.62 -0.25 -1.84
N PHE A 111 -27.12 -0.68 -0.68
CA PHE A 111 -25.68 -0.93 -0.51
C PHE A 111 -25.15 -1.99 -1.47
N SER A 112 -25.90 -3.03 -1.72
CA SER A 112 -25.51 -4.09 -2.65
C SER A 112 -25.47 -3.62 -4.10
N GLU A 113 -26.44 -2.82 -4.52
CA GLU A 113 -26.54 -2.24 -5.86
C GLU A 113 -25.39 -1.29 -6.15
N TYR A 114 -25.09 -0.43 -5.21
CA TYR A 114 -24.02 0.57 -5.34
C TYR A 114 -22.62 0.09 -4.94
N ALA A 115 -22.46 -1.15 -4.47
CA ALA A 115 -21.18 -1.68 -3.95
C ALA A 115 -20.01 -1.50 -4.94
N THR A 116 -20.25 -1.70 -6.24
CA THR A 116 -19.21 -1.60 -7.27
C THR A 116 -18.66 -0.18 -7.41
N TYR A 117 -19.50 0.83 -7.22
CA TYR A 117 -19.10 2.23 -7.32
C TYR A 117 -18.13 2.65 -6.22
N PHE A 118 -18.21 2.05 -5.03
CA PHE A 118 -17.26 2.34 -3.95
C PHE A 118 -15.81 1.96 -4.26
N LYS A 119 -15.54 1.20 -5.32
CA LYS A 119 -14.17 0.94 -5.79
C LYS A 119 -13.41 2.21 -6.21
N MET A 120 -14.13 3.31 -6.54
CA MET A 120 -13.52 4.61 -6.84
C MET A 120 -12.66 5.16 -5.69
N TYR A 121 -12.95 4.74 -4.46
CA TYR A 121 -12.17 5.13 -3.28
C TYR A 121 -10.72 4.65 -3.30
N THR A 122 -10.41 3.61 -4.08
CA THR A 122 -9.04 3.08 -4.19
C THR A 122 -8.05 4.16 -4.66
N ASN A 123 -8.41 4.92 -5.68
CA ASN A 123 -7.54 5.97 -6.21
C ASN A 123 -7.36 7.10 -5.20
N TYR A 124 -8.42 7.48 -4.51
CA TYR A 124 -8.37 8.48 -3.45
C TYR A 124 -7.45 8.06 -2.30
N VAL A 125 -7.63 6.84 -1.79
CA VAL A 125 -6.83 6.27 -0.69
C VAL A 125 -5.34 6.20 -1.07
N ASN A 126 -5.02 5.85 -2.32
CA ASN A 126 -3.65 5.79 -2.83
C ASN A 126 -2.94 7.15 -2.89
N GLN A 127 -3.69 8.24 -3.08
CA GLN A 127 -3.14 9.60 -3.16
C GLN A 127 -3.16 10.35 -1.82
N TYR A 128 -3.96 9.90 -0.87
CA TYR A 128 -4.19 10.60 0.40
C TYR A 128 -2.90 10.92 1.18
N GLU A 129 -1.98 9.97 1.31
CA GLU A 129 -0.72 10.18 2.04
C GLU A 129 0.17 11.23 1.34
N THR A 130 0.18 11.24 0.01
CA THR A 130 0.92 12.23 -0.77
C THR A 130 0.30 13.61 -0.61
N ALA A 131 -1.03 13.71 -0.62
CA ALA A 131 -1.74 14.95 -0.35
C ALA A 131 -1.40 15.51 1.04
N LEU A 132 -1.40 14.66 2.08
CA LEU A 132 -1.02 15.08 3.44
C LEU A 132 0.44 15.57 3.52
N LYS A 133 1.38 14.91 2.84
CA LYS A 133 2.78 15.34 2.79
C LYS A 133 2.92 16.72 2.13
N ILE A 134 2.16 16.99 1.07
CA ILE A 134 2.15 18.32 0.44
C ILE A 134 1.60 19.38 1.40
N ILE A 135 0.49 19.09 2.07
CA ILE A 135 -0.17 20.03 3.00
C ILE A 135 0.70 20.29 4.23
N SER A 136 1.39 19.27 4.76
CA SER A 136 2.28 19.44 5.91
C SER A 136 3.38 20.48 5.66
N GLN A 137 3.89 20.58 4.43
CA GLN A 137 4.89 21.60 4.05
C GLN A 137 4.34 23.03 4.17
N TRP A 138 3.03 23.22 4.12
CA TRP A 138 2.40 24.55 4.27
C TRP A 138 2.30 25.00 5.72
N HIS A 139 2.41 24.08 6.68
CA HIS A 139 2.33 24.37 8.11
C HIS A 139 3.71 24.51 8.77
N GLU A 140 4.78 24.04 8.13
CA GLU A 140 6.12 24.15 8.70
C GLU A 140 6.60 25.60 8.73
N PRO A 141 7.09 26.09 9.89
CA PRO A 141 7.71 27.41 9.96
C PRO A 141 9.00 27.41 9.12
N ILE A 142 9.15 28.39 8.24
CA ILE A 142 10.36 28.59 7.43
C ILE A 142 11.51 29.03 8.34
N SER A 143 12.13 28.12 9.04
CA SER A 143 13.31 28.37 9.85
C SER A 143 14.45 27.43 9.46
N PRO A 144 15.62 27.96 9.07
CA PRO A 144 16.75 27.13 8.65
C PRO A 144 17.42 26.33 9.78
N ARG A 145 16.94 26.40 11.02
CA ARG A 145 17.69 25.95 12.21
C ARG A 145 17.10 24.82 13.05
N VAL A 146 15.97 24.20 12.68
CA VAL A 146 15.39 23.12 13.51
C VAL A 146 15.13 21.86 12.70
N LYS A 147 16.19 21.23 12.22
CA LYS A 147 16.11 19.87 11.63
C LYS A 147 16.10 18.74 12.66
N SER A 148 16.11 19.02 13.96
CA SER A 148 16.32 17.97 14.98
C SER A 148 15.17 17.74 15.99
N ALA A 149 14.07 18.51 15.95
CA ALA A 149 13.07 18.44 17.02
C ALA A 149 11.66 17.93 16.61
N ILE A 150 11.37 17.66 15.33
CA ILE A 150 10.02 17.28 14.90
C ILE A 150 9.99 15.80 14.44
N LYS A 151 10.52 14.90 15.27
CA LYS A 151 10.30 13.44 15.10
C LYS A 151 9.10 12.91 15.89
N SER A 152 8.37 13.74 16.64
CA SER A 152 7.40 13.26 17.64
C SER A 152 5.94 13.62 17.44
N SER A 153 5.56 14.45 16.48
CA SER A 153 4.15 14.87 16.34
C SER A 153 3.41 14.41 15.11
N SER A 154 4.07 13.82 14.12
CA SER A 154 3.41 13.24 12.92
C SER A 154 2.79 11.86 13.16
N THR A 155 3.03 11.25 14.32
CA THR A 155 2.59 9.88 14.65
C THR A 155 1.09 9.77 14.97
N SER A 156 0.42 10.87 15.28
CA SER A 156 -0.94 10.82 15.85
C SER A 156 -2.07 10.68 14.82
N LEU A 157 -1.96 11.27 13.63
CA LEU A 157 -3.03 11.23 12.63
C LEU A 157 -2.92 10.01 11.70
N ALA A 158 -1.72 9.61 11.33
CA ALA A 158 -1.49 8.37 10.58
C ALA A 158 -1.92 7.12 11.37
N SER A 159 -1.76 7.14 12.70
CA SER A 159 -2.19 6.03 13.58
C SER A 159 -3.69 5.88 13.69
N ILE A 160 -4.48 6.95 13.51
CA ILE A 160 -5.94 6.89 13.52
C ILE A 160 -6.44 6.23 12.24
N GLY A 161 -5.91 6.59 11.08
CA GLY A 161 -6.24 5.93 9.81
C GLY A 161 -5.84 4.45 9.77
N GLN A 162 -4.69 4.09 10.35
CA GLN A 162 -4.21 2.71 10.43
C GLN A 162 -5.07 1.80 11.32
N ARG A 163 -5.61 2.32 12.43
CA ARG A 163 -6.50 1.54 13.32
C ARG A 163 -7.84 1.18 12.66
N PHE A 164 -8.35 2.00 11.76
CA PHE A 164 -9.61 1.75 11.08
C PHE A 164 -9.48 0.82 9.86
N LEU A 165 -8.30 0.72 9.26
CA LEU A 165 -8.08 -0.10 8.06
C LEU A 165 -7.56 -1.51 8.36
N ASN A 166 -7.42 -1.91 9.64
CA ASN A 166 -6.91 -3.23 10.05
C ASN A 166 -5.59 -3.60 9.34
N ILE A 167 -4.69 -2.63 9.15
CA ILE A 167 -3.37 -2.87 8.59
C ILE A 167 -2.50 -3.44 9.71
N ASP A 168 -2.00 -4.65 9.52
CA ASP A 168 -1.10 -5.33 10.45
C ASP A 168 0.13 -4.47 10.75
N PRO A 169 0.40 -4.09 12.02
CA PRO A 169 1.53 -3.23 12.37
C PRO A 169 2.89 -3.88 12.08
N ALA A 170 2.94 -5.18 11.84
CA ALA A 170 4.17 -5.90 11.49
C ALA A 170 4.73 -5.56 10.09
N LEU A 171 3.92 -4.94 9.21
CA LEU A 171 4.33 -4.51 7.86
C LEU A 171 4.84 -3.07 7.79
N SER A 172 4.71 -2.28 8.86
CA SER A 172 5.10 -0.86 8.88
C SER A 172 6.46 -0.58 9.52
N SER A 173 7.18 -1.61 10.01
CA SER A 173 8.51 -1.45 10.57
C SER A 173 9.59 -1.62 9.49
N THR A 174 9.68 -0.72 8.55
CA THR A 174 10.84 -0.58 7.68
C THR A 174 11.52 0.76 7.91
N SER A 175 12.83 0.67 8.13
CA SER A 175 13.76 1.76 8.35
C SER A 175 13.63 2.91 7.34
N PRO A 176 13.92 4.15 7.75
CA PRO A 176 13.66 5.35 6.96
C PRO A 176 14.77 5.60 5.94
N THR A 177 14.83 4.87 4.85
CA THR A 177 15.79 5.22 3.78
C THR A 177 15.40 4.61 2.45
N ALA A 178 14.39 5.16 1.79
CA ALA A 178 14.29 5.09 0.33
C ALA A 178 13.09 5.89 -0.19
N LEU A 179 13.36 6.85 -1.05
CA LEU A 179 12.40 7.78 -1.64
C LEU A 179 11.55 7.13 -2.77
N THR A 180 10.23 7.27 -2.78
CA THR A 180 9.31 6.75 -3.81
C THR A 180 9.28 7.63 -5.06
N PHE A 181 8.68 7.17 -6.18
CA PHE A 181 8.47 7.98 -7.40
C PHE A 181 7.62 9.23 -7.10
N GLU A 182 6.69 9.13 -6.14
CA GLU A 182 6.00 10.30 -5.58
C GLU A 182 6.89 11.07 -4.62
N GLU A 183 7.86 10.46 -3.96
CA GLU A 183 8.92 11.15 -3.22
C GLU A 183 9.95 11.73 -4.18
N LYS A 184 10.14 11.19 -5.36
CA LYS A 184 10.89 11.85 -6.43
C LYS A 184 10.05 12.97 -7.06
N ALA A 185 8.77 12.79 -7.26
CA ALA A 185 7.82 13.87 -7.55
C ALA A 185 7.66 14.82 -6.35
N LEU A 186 7.90 14.37 -5.11
CA LEU A 186 7.98 15.18 -3.89
C LEU A 186 9.41 15.70 -3.61
N SER A 187 10.48 15.09 -4.09
CA SER A 187 11.86 15.62 -4.04
C SER A 187 12.19 16.47 -5.24
N ASP A 188 11.49 16.26 -6.34
CA ASP A 188 11.35 17.20 -7.47
C ASP A 188 10.33 18.32 -7.16
N LEU A 189 9.50 18.17 -6.11
CA LEU A 189 8.90 19.27 -5.39
C LEU A 189 10.04 20.00 -4.66
N GLN A 190 10.68 20.91 -5.38
CA GLN A 190 11.58 21.92 -4.86
C GLN A 190 11.10 22.37 -3.49
N PRO A 191 11.97 22.60 -2.50
CA PRO A 191 11.55 23.18 -1.24
C PRO A 191 10.67 24.38 -1.55
N ILE A 192 9.46 24.37 -1.00
CA ILE A 192 8.43 25.40 -1.27
C ILE A 192 9.08 26.76 -1.12
N SER A 193 9.01 27.61 -2.14
CA SER A 193 9.54 28.95 -2.07
C SER A 193 8.84 29.74 -0.95
N HIS A 194 9.52 30.71 -0.34
CA HIS A 194 8.92 31.58 0.67
C HIS A 194 7.64 32.27 0.16
N ALA A 195 7.59 32.60 -1.11
CA ALA A 195 6.43 33.22 -1.75
C ALA A 195 5.26 32.22 -1.84
N GLU A 196 5.53 30.99 -2.24
CA GLU A 196 4.52 29.94 -2.33
C GLU A 196 3.98 29.55 -0.94
N HIS A 197 4.85 29.40 0.06
CA HIS A 197 4.44 29.10 1.43
C HIS A 197 3.51 30.21 1.97
N ARG A 198 3.88 31.49 1.79
CA ARG A 198 3.03 32.62 2.20
C ARG A 198 1.68 32.59 1.48
N ARG A 199 1.67 32.28 0.19
CA ARG A 199 0.45 32.14 -0.62
C ARG A 199 -0.45 31.01 -0.08
N MET A 200 0.12 29.85 0.26
CA MET A 200 -0.64 28.73 0.81
C MET A 200 -1.19 29.05 2.20
N GLN A 201 -0.45 29.72 3.05
CA GLN A 201 -0.97 30.15 4.37
C GLN A 201 -2.13 31.14 4.25
N LEU A 202 -2.03 32.11 3.31
CA LEU A 202 -3.14 33.04 3.04
C LEU A 202 -4.36 32.31 2.47
N PHE A 203 -4.16 31.34 1.58
CA PHE A 203 -5.22 30.50 1.06
C PHE A 203 -5.95 29.75 2.18
N LEU A 204 -5.22 29.04 3.04
CA LEU A 204 -5.80 28.30 4.16
C LEU A 204 -6.55 29.21 5.14
N ARG A 205 -6.00 30.42 5.40
CA ARG A 205 -6.67 31.41 6.24
C ARG A 205 -7.99 31.88 5.63
N ARG A 206 -7.98 32.26 4.35
CA ARG A 206 -9.20 32.67 3.62
C ARG A 206 -10.26 31.58 3.54
N CYS A 207 -9.85 30.31 3.46
CA CYS A 207 -10.78 29.19 3.52
C CYS A 207 -11.43 29.06 4.90
N ARG A 208 -10.64 29.21 5.97
CA ARG A 208 -11.15 29.15 7.36
C ARG A 208 -12.04 30.31 7.74
N ASP A 209 -11.80 31.49 7.17
CA ASP A 209 -12.59 32.70 7.42
C ASP A 209 -13.93 32.69 6.67
N ASP A 210 -14.23 31.67 5.83
CA ASP A 210 -15.53 31.53 5.16
C ASP A 210 -16.62 31.22 6.20
N PRO A 211 -17.73 31.96 6.24
CA PRO A 211 -18.80 31.78 7.24
C PRO A 211 -19.48 30.38 7.16
N ARG A 212 -19.34 29.68 6.04
CA ARG A 212 -19.88 28.32 5.86
C ARG A 212 -18.95 27.24 6.39
N HIS A 213 -17.75 27.60 6.84
CA HIS A 213 -16.72 26.66 7.25
C HIS A 213 -17.03 26.06 8.61
N SER A 214 -17.11 24.73 8.70
CA SER A 214 -17.46 24.00 9.93
C SER A 214 -16.31 23.82 10.93
N GLN A 215 -15.25 24.63 10.85
CA GLN A 215 -14.08 24.63 11.74
C GLN A 215 -13.24 23.33 11.71
N ILE A 216 -13.45 22.49 10.73
CA ILE A 216 -12.60 21.33 10.46
C ILE A 216 -11.40 21.79 9.61
N ASN A 217 -10.17 21.41 9.94
CA ASN A 217 -9.01 21.72 9.09
C ASN A 217 -9.06 20.94 7.75
N LEU A 218 -8.25 21.36 6.77
CA LEU A 218 -8.24 20.72 5.44
C LEU A 218 -7.96 19.22 5.51
N GLU A 219 -7.02 18.80 6.38
CA GLU A 219 -6.69 17.39 6.59
C GLU A 219 -7.89 16.59 7.12
N GLY A 220 -8.69 17.21 8.00
CA GLY A 220 -9.92 16.62 8.51
C GLY A 220 -10.98 16.40 7.42
N TYR A 221 -11.15 17.35 6.50
CA TYR A 221 -12.03 17.14 5.35
C TYR A 221 -11.53 16.03 4.44
N LEU A 222 -10.22 15.98 4.17
CA LEU A 222 -9.62 14.92 3.36
C LEU A 222 -9.67 13.55 4.02
N LEU A 223 -9.83 13.48 5.34
CA LEU A 223 -9.98 12.22 6.07
C LEU A 223 -11.40 11.62 5.93
N LEU A 224 -12.42 12.43 5.62
CA LEU A 224 -13.80 11.96 5.53
C LEU A 224 -13.99 10.76 4.59
N PRO A 225 -13.46 10.75 3.35
CA PRO A 225 -13.60 9.60 2.47
C PRO A 225 -12.86 8.35 3.00
N ILE A 226 -11.70 8.52 3.64
CA ILE A 226 -10.92 7.39 4.19
C ILE A 226 -11.73 6.63 5.24
N GLN A 227 -12.49 7.35 6.07
CA GLN A 227 -13.28 6.76 7.16
C GLN A 227 -14.63 6.22 6.69
N ARG A 228 -15.09 6.56 5.47
CA ARG A 228 -16.47 6.29 5.05
C ARG A 228 -16.77 4.81 4.84
N ILE A 229 -15.94 4.08 4.11
CA ILE A 229 -16.14 2.64 3.85
C ILE A 229 -16.09 1.81 5.15
N PRO A 230 -15.10 1.97 6.05
CA PRO A 230 -15.11 1.31 7.36
C PRO A 230 -16.38 1.61 8.17
N ARG A 231 -16.88 2.85 8.14
CA ARG A 231 -18.10 3.22 8.84
C ARG A 231 -19.33 2.51 8.30
N TYR A 232 -19.49 2.39 6.99
CA TYR A 232 -20.59 1.61 6.40
C TYR A 232 -20.56 0.15 6.86
N ARG A 233 -19.39 -0.48 6.86
CA ARG A 233 -19.24 -1.83 7.35
C ARG A 233 -19.74 -1.98 8.79
N LEU A 234 -19.31 -1.07 9.69
CA LEU A 234 -19.73 -1.10 11.10
C LEU A 234 -21.24 -0.92 11.26
N LEU A 235 -21.85 0.00 10.52
CA LEU A 235 -23.29 0.25 10.57
C LEU A 235 -24.09 -0.94 10.04
N LEU A 236 -23.65 -1.56 8.94
CA LEU A 236 -24.27 -2.78 8.41
C LEU A 236 -24.10 -3.98 9.35
N GLU A 237 -22.94 -4.12 10.02
CA GLU A 237 -22.75 -5.15 11.06
C GLU A 237 -23.72 -4.96 12.22
N GLN A 238 -23.94 -3.72 12.65
CA GLN A 238 -24.92 -3.41 13.69
C GLN A 238 -26.35 -3.70 13.23
N LEU A 239 -26.67 -3.35 11.98
CA LEU A 239 -27.99 -3.60 11.39
C LEU A 239 -28.30 -5.10 11.32
N VAL A 240 -27.34 -5.92 10.89
CA VAL A 240 -27.45 -7.40 10.93
C VAL A 240 -27.68 -7.90 12.35
N LYS A 241 -26.91 -7.39 13.34
CA LYS A 241 -26.99 -7.84 14.75
C LYS A 241 -28.32 -7.47 15.44
N CYS A 242 -28.99 -6.39 15.04
CA CYS A 242 -30.25 -5.97 15.63
C CYS A 242 -31.48 -6.48 14.86
N THR A 243 -31.30 -7.26 13.79
CA THR A 243 -32.38 -7.87 13.00
C THR A 243 -32.37 -9.39 13.20
N SER A 244 -33.37 -9.92 13.91
CA SER A 244 -33.40 -11.34 14.30
C SER A 244 -33.96 -12.27 13.21
N HIS A 245 -33.76 -13.57 13.41
CA HIS A 245 -34.13 -14.65 12.51
C HIS A 245 -35.64 -14.90 12.38
N GLY A 246 -36.52 -14.11 12.83
CA GLY A 246 -37.97 -14.36 12.76
C GLY A 246 -38.77 -13.15 12.27
N VAL A 247 -38.13 -12.04 12.04
CA VAL A 247 -38.79 -10.77 11.73
C VAL A 247 -38.83 -10.50 10.22
N LEU A 248 -37.89 -11.05 9.46
CA LEU A 248 -37.83 -10.90 8.01
C LEU A 248 -37.97 -12.25 7.30
N PRO A 249 -38.57 -12.26 6.10
CA PRO A 249 -38.47 -13.36 5.17
C PRO A 249 -36.98 -13.72 4.91
N ASP A 250 -36.69 -14.96 4.60
CA ASP A 250 -35.29 -15.43 4.36
C ASP A 250 -34.58 -14.61 3.29
N LEU A 251 -35.27 -14.22 2.22
CA LEU A 251 -34.71 -13.40 1.12
C LEU A 251 -34.23 -12.01 1.59
N ASP A 252 -34.97 -11.39 2.50
CA ASP A 252 -34.65 -10.04 3.00
C ASP A 252 -33.50 -10.09 4.02
N ARG A 253 -33.38 -11.19 4.73
CA ARG A 253 -32.23 -11.46 5.61
C ARG A 253 -30.97 -11.73 4.82
N GLU A 254 -31.05 -12.44 3.71
CA GLU A 254 -29.94 -12.61 2.79
C GLU A 254 -29.49 -11.28 2.19
N ALA A 255 -30.38 -10.32 1.96
CA ALA A 255 -30.02 -8.99 1.49
C ALA A 255 -29.07 -8.27 2.48
N LEU A 256 -29.36 -8.33 3.79
CA LEU A 256 -28.49 -7.77 4.83
C LEU A 256 -27.10 -8.41 4.87
N ALA A 257 -27.06 -9.76 4.84
CA ALA A 257 -25.81 -10.51 4.83
C ALA A 257 -24.99 -10.20 3.56
N ARG A 258 -25.66 -10.13 2.42
CA ARG A 258 -25.10 -9.80 1.11
C ARG A 258 -24.50 -8.39 1.08
N ALA A 259 -25.23 -7.39 1.59
CA ALA A 259 -24.74 -6.02 1.67
C ALA A 259 -23.47 -5.91 2.53
N LEU A 260 -23.47 -6.56 3.70
CA LEU A 260 -22.29 -6.60 4.57
C LEU A 260 -21.10 -7.30 3.89
N ALA A 261 -21.34 -8.41 3.19
CA ALA A 261 -20.31 -9.11 2.43
C ALA A 261 -19.76 -8.24 1.29
N HIS A 262 -20.62 -7.54 0.55
CA HIS A 262 -20.21 -6.64 -0.53
C HIS A 262 -19.35 -5.48 -0.02
N ILE A 263 -19.77 -4.80 1.04
CA ILE A 263 -18.99 -3.69 1.61
C ILE A 263 -17.68 -4.19 2.25
N SER A 264 -17.67 -5.37 2.87
CA SER A 264 -16.45 -5.99 3.36
C SER A 264 -15.48 -6.34 2.23
N LEU A 265 -16.00 -6.82 1.10
CA LEU A 265 -15.22 -7.07 -0.12
C LEU A 265 -14.65 -5.77 -0.71
N VAL A 266 -15.45 -4.70 -0.74
CA VAL A 266 -14.98 -3.36 -1.17
C VAL A 266 -13.86 -2.86 -0.25
N ALA A 267 -14.00 -2.97 1.07
CA ALA A 267 -12.96 -2.58 2.01
C ALA A 267 -11.66 -3.37 1.77
N SER A 268 -11.77 -4.69 1.55
CA SER A 268 -10.62 -5.54 1.21
C SER A 268 -10.00 -5.14 -0.14
N TRP A 269 -10.82 -4.80 -1.13
CA TRP A 269 -10.36 -4.32 -2.44
C TRP A 269 -9.58 -3.00 -2.34
N VAL A 270 -10.10 -2.04 -1.57
CA VAL A 270 -9.43 -0.74 -1.35
C VAL A 270 -8.08 -0.94 -0.65
N ASN A 271 -8.04 -1.78 0.38
CA ASN A 271 -6.81 -2.12 1.10
C ASN A 271 -5.79 -2.83 0.20
N GLU A 272 -6.24 -3.77 -0.63
CA GLU A 272 -5.36 -4.46 -1.58
C GLU A 272 -4.85 -3.50 -2.65
N GLY A 273 -5.68 -2.60 -3.16
CA GLY A 273 -5.27 -1.55 -4.09
C GLY A 273 -4.20 -0.62 -3.51
N LYS A 274 -4.35 -0.24 -2.22
CA LYS A 274 -3.33 0.52 -1.50
C LYS A 274 -2.02 -0.28 -1.39
N ARG A 275 -2.10 -1.54 -0.96
CA ARG A 275 -0.92 -2.43 -0.84
C ARG A 275 -0.18 -2.58 -2.17
N GLN A 276 -0.90 -2.77 -3.27
CA GLN A 276 -0.30 -2.88 -4.61
C GLN A 276 0.36 -1.57 -5.05
N SER A 277 -0.27 -0.43 -4.79
CA SER A 277 0.29 0.88 -5.07
C SER A 277 1.61 1.11 -4.30
N GLU A 278 1.64 0.80 -3.00
CA GLU A 278 2.85 0.90 -2.18
C GLU A 278 3.97 -0.03 -2.65
N GLN A 279 3.63 -1.26 -3.04
CA GLN A 279 4.61 -2.20 -3.61
C GLN A 279 5.18 -1.70 -4.94
N GLY A 280 4.33 -1.13 -5.80
CA GLY A 280 4.77 -0.52 -7.06
C GLY A 280 5.72 0.66 -6.82
N LYS A 281 5.39 1.52 -5.85
CA LYS A 281 6.25 2.64 -5.42
C LYS A 281 7.61 2.15 -4.92
N ARG A 282 7.66 1.15 -4.05
CA ARG A 282 8.90 0.54 -3.57
C ARG A 282 9.74 -0.04 -4.71
N LEU A 283 9.11 -0.72 -5.66
CA LEU A 283 9.82 -1.30 -6.79
C LEU A 283 10.46 -0.22 -7.69
N LEU A 284 9.76 0.91 -7.90
CA LEU A 284 10.29 2.09 -8.59
C LEU A 284 11.49 2.70 -7.86
N GLN A 285 11.44 2.77 -6.52
CA GLN A 285 12.56 3.24 -5.70
C GLN A 285 13.82 2.38 -5.89
N TRP A 286 13.64 1.07 -5.84
CA TRP A 286 14.72 0.16 -6.07
C TRP A 286 15.31 0.34 -7.47
N GLN A 287 14.44 0.46 -8.49
CA GLN A 287 14.88 0.70 -9.87
C GLN A 287 15.68 2.00 -10.02
N SER A 288 15.25 3.08 -9.37
CA SER A 288 15.95 4.38 -9.47
C SER A 288 17.34 4.39 -8.81
N ARG A 289 17.59 3.47 -7.86
CA ARG A 289 18.87 3.33 -7.16
C ARG A 289 19.81 2.33 -7.83
N LEU A 290 19.28 1.43 -8.67
CA LEU A 290 20.10 0.41 -9.34
C LEU A 290 20.96 1.02 -10.43
N ARG A 291 22.28 0.76 -10.34
CA ARG A 291 23.24 0.99 -11.41
C ARG A 291 23.43 -0.31 -12.21
N GLY A 292 23.66 -0.20 -13.50
CA GLY A 292 23.94 -1.33 -14.39
C GLY A 292 22.79 -1.69 -15.32
N THR A 293 23.11 -2.52 -16.31
CA THR A 293 22.14 -2.98 -17.32
C THR A 293 21.35 -4.16 -16.79
N PHE A 294 20.17 -3.90 -16.27
CA PHE A 294 19.15 -4.93 -16.20
C PHE A 294 18.75 -5.26 -17.64
N SER A 295 18.67 -6.53 -18.00
CA SER A 295 18.24 -6.95 -19.34
C SER A 295 16.81 -6.48 -19.68
N ALA A 296 16.03 -6.13 -18.67
CA ALA A 296 14.71 -5.51 -18.77
C ALA A 296 14.47 -4.62 -17.51
N PRO A 297 13.66 -3.57 -17.57
CA PRO A 297 13.35 -2.75 -16.39
C PRO A 297 12.86 -3.60 -15.22
N LEU A 298 13.28 -3.24 -13.99
CA LEU A 298 12.80 -3.93 -12.78
C LEU A 298 11.29 -3.75 -12.63
N VAL A 299 10.78 -2.56 -12.94
CA VAL A 299 9.36 -2.26 -12.97
C VAL A 299 8.73 -2.77 -14.27
N GLN A 300 7.80 -3.70 -14.15
CA GLN A 300 6.99 -4.23 -15.24
C GLN A 300 5.52 -4.33 -14.82
N PRO A 301 4.55 -4.26 -15.74
CA PRO A 301 3.12 -4.25 -15.39
C PRO A 301 2.65 -5.48 -14.60
N HIS A 302 3.28 -6.64 -14.82
CA HIS A 302 2.96 -7.89 -14.14
C HIS A 302 3.80 -8.13 -12.88
N ARG A 303 4.89 -7.35 -12.68
CA ARG A 303 5.82 -7.60 -11.57
C ARG A 303 5.39 -6.88 -10.31
N ARG A 304 5.36 -7.61 -9.21
CA ARG A 304 5.00 -7.13 -7.88
C ARG A 304 6.11 -7.47 -6.91
N LEU A 305 6.50 -6.51 -6.09
CA LEU A 305 7.41 -6.74 -4.98
C LEU A 305 6.65 -7.45 -3.86
N VAL A 306 7.08 -8.63 -3.47
CA VAL A 306 6.46 -9.41 -2.37
C VAL A 306 7.05 -8.99 -1.03
N CYS A 307 8.37 -9.01 -0.96
CA CYS A 307 9.13 -8.51 0.19
C CYS A 307 10.55 -8.13 -0.22
N ASP A 308 11.20 -7.39 0.63
CA ASP A 308 12.61 -7.03 0.51
C ASP A 308 13.28 -7.10 1.89
N GLY A 309 14.58 -7.37 1.93
CA GLY A 309 15.29 -7.47 3.19
C GLY A 309 16.80 -7.68 3.05
N PRO A 310 17.57 -7.35 4.11
CA PRO A 310 19.01 -7.54 4.15
C PRO A 310 19.35 -9.03 4.34
N PHE A 311 20.34 -9.51 3.58
CA PHE A 311 20.91 -10.84 3.68
C PHE A 311 22.42 -10.78 3.49
N ARG A 312 23.10 -11.88 3.80
CA ARG A 312 24.52 -12.05 3.47
C ARG A 312 24.67 -13.29 2.58
N LEU A 313 25.26 -13.14 1.40
CA LEU A 313 25.57 -14.27 0.55
C LEU A 313 26.80 -14.97 1.08
N CYS A 314 26.63 -16.21 1.55
CA CYS A 314 27.68 -17.00 2.18
C CYS A 314 28.34 -17.98 1.20
N ARG A 315 27.56 -18.54 0.28
CA ARG A 315 28.05 -19.55 -0.63
C ARG A 315 27.23 -19.57 -1.92
N VAL A 316 27.91 -19.78 -3.04
CA VAL A 316 27.31 -20.08 -4.35
C VAL A 316 27.89 -21.41 -4.83
N SER A 317 27.02 -22.30 -5.24
CA SER A 317 27.40 -23.58 -5.83
C SER A 317 26.90 -23.64 -7.27
N LYS A 318 27.81 -23.84 -8.22
CA LYS A 318 27.49 -23.96 -9.65
C LYS A 318 27.34 -25.44 -10.01
N ARG A 319 26.30 -25.78 -10.75
CA ARG A 319 26.13 -27.11 -11.29
C ARG A 319 26.98 -27.26 -12.53
N VAL A 320 27.82 -28.28 -12.55
CA VAL A 320 28.58 -28.69 -13.74
C VAL A 320 27.92 -29.95 -14.26
N TYR A 321 27.20 -29.85 -15.37
CA TYR A 321 26.77 -31.04 -16.12
C TYR A 321 27.94 -31.56 -16.88
N GLN A 322 28.54 -32.67 -16.47
CA GLN A 322 29.43 -33.43 -17.36
C GLN A 322 28.55 -34.16 -18.36
N GLY A 323 28.47 -33.63 -19.57
CA GLY A 323 27.93 -34.37 -20.71
C GLY A 323 28.81 -35.58 -20.96
N THR A 324 28.34 -36.78 -20.66
CA THR A 324 28.91 -38.01 -21.18
C THR A 324 28.78 -37.97 -22.69
N PRO A 325 29.90 -38.06 -23.48
CA PRO A 325 29.80 -38.22 -24.91
C PRO A 325 29.03 -39.50 -25.21
N PRO A 326 28.11 -39.53 -26.19
CA PRO A 326 27.42 -40.74 -26.57
C PRO A 326 28.41 -41.70 -27.24
N GLY A 327 28.81 -42.75 -26.54
CA GLY A 327 29.52 -43.84 -27.18
C GLY A 327 30.72 -44.44 -26.46
N ASP A 328 30.65 -44.77 -25.16
CA ASP A 328 31.53 -45.80 -24.63
C ASP A 328 30.93 -46.50 -23.41
N VAL A 329 30.57 -47.77 -23.57
CA VAL A 329 29.84 -48.58 -22.55
C VAL A 329 30.82 -49.57 -21.89
N SER A 330 32.04 -49.20 -21.65
CA SER A 330 33.02 -50.10 -21.02
C SER A 330 34.03 -49.37 -20.12
N GLY A 331 33.57 -48.80 -19.05
CA GLY A 331 34.42 -48.27 -17.98
C GLY A 331 33.81 -48.53 -16.61
N PRO A 332 34.59 -48.65 -15.52
CA PRO A 332 34.08 -48.91 -14.20
C PRO A 332 33.17 -47.77 -13.76
N ARG A 333 31.98 -48.12 -13.29
CA ARG A 333 30.99 -47.17 -12.71
C ARG A 333 31.65 -46.41 -11.56
N MET A 334 32.06 -45.20 -11.79
CA MET A 334 32.40 -44.27 -10.71
C MET A 334 31.13 -43.89 -9.96
N SER A 335 31.22 -43.87 -8.65
CA SER A 335 30.13 -43.56 -7.74
C SER A 335 29.58 -42.17 -8.04
N CYS A 336 28.26 -42.05 -8.08
CA CYS A 336 27.49 -40.86 -8.43
C CYS A 336 27.55 -39.71 -7.37
N ASP A 337 28.48 -39.77 -6.42
CA ASP A 337 28.59 -38.81 -5.31
C ASP A 337 29.41 -37.57 -5.64
N GLU A 338 29.91 -37.43 -6.87
CA GLU A 338 30.78 -36.35 -7.31
C GLU A 338 30.20 -35.55 -8.51
N ASP A 339 28.91 -35.36 -8.60
CA ASP A 339 28.34 -34.34 -9.48
C ASP A 339 28.68 -32.94 -8.94
N PHE A 340 29.78 -32.46 -9.40
CA PHE A 340 30.63 -31.39 -8.93
C PHE A 340 29.94 -30.06 -8.93
N LEU A 341 29.61 -29.63 -7.73
CA LEU A 341 29.29 -28.24 -7.44
C LEU A 341 30.60 -27.51 -7.24
N GLU A 342 31.02 -26.73 -8.22
CA GLU A 342 32.06 -25.74 -8.00
C GLU A 342 31.55 -24.78 -6.93
N GLN A 343 32.18 -24.82 -5.75
CA GLN A 343 31.74 -24.05 -4.59
C GLN A 343 32.61 -22.80 -4.46
N MET A 344 31.94 -21.65 -4.39
CA MET A 344 32.57 -20.38 -4.07
C MET A 344 32.01 -19.90 -2.72
N THR A 345 32.90 -19.81 -1.72
CA THR A 345 32.55 -19.21 -0.42
C THR A 345 32.78 -17.71 -0.49
N MET A 346 31.85 -16.92 -0.04
CA MET A 346 31.95 -15.46 0.00
C MET A 346 31.23 -14.93 1.22
N ASP A 347 31.48 -13.69 1.57
CA ASP A 347 30.78 -13.00 2.65
C ASP A 347 30.37 -11.61 2.15
N LEU A 348 29.29 -11.58 1.37
CA LEU A 348 28.85 -10.36 0.72
C LEU A 348 27.52 -9.90 1.31
N PRO A 349 27.46 -8.73 1.97
CA PRO A 349 26.20 -8.15 2.40
C PRO A 349 25.38 -7.71 1.20
N LEU A 350 24.15 -8.17 1.13
CA LEU A 350 23.21 -7.92 0.03
C LEU A 350 21.86 -7.50 0.57
N HIS A 351 21.09 -6.86 -0.30
CA HIS A 351 19.67 -6.70 -0.12
C HIS A 351 18.94 -7.54 -1.16
N LEU A 352 18.05 -8.43 -0.72
CA LEU A 352 17.25 -9.25 -1.61
C LEU A 352 15.90 -8.60 -1.86
N LEU A 353 15.47 -8.58 -3.12
CA LEU A 353 14.16 -8.12 -3.56
C LEU A 353 13.41 -9.31 -4.13
N LEU A 354 12.44 -9.85 -3.40
CA LEU A 354 11.58 -10.92 -3.88
C LEU A 354 10.42 -10.33 -4.66
N CYS A 355 10.38 -10.60 -5.95
CA CYS A 355 9.25 -10.33 -6.83
C CYS A 355 8.46 -11.62 -7.10
N ASN A 356 7.26 -11.49 -7.66
CA ASN A 356 6.44 -12.65 -8.02
C ASN A 356 7.05 -13.54 -9.12
N ASP A 357 8.02 -13.05 -9.87
CA ASP A 357 8.64 -13.74 -11.02
C ASP A 357 10.15 -13.91 -10.92
N LEU A 358 10.80 -13.25 -9.96
CA LEU A 358 12.25 -13.32 -9.77
C LEU A 358 12.69 -12.83 -8.38
N ILE A 359 13.94 -13.08 -8.04
CA ILE A 359 14.64 -12.47 -6.90
C ILE A 359 15.82 -11.67 -7.44
N ALA A 360 15.90 -10.39 -7.11
CA ALA A 360 17.07 -9.57 -7.41
C ALA A 360 17.92 -9.41 -6.14
N ALA A 361 19.21 -9.69 -6.26
CA ALA A 361 20.21 -9.49 -5.23
C ALA A 361 21.02 -8.22 -5.55
N VAL A 362 21.01 -7.25 -4.65
CA VAL A 362 21.66 -5.95 -4.83
C VAL A 362 22.63 -5.69 -3.68
N SER A 363 23.81 -5.10 -4.00
CA SER A 363 24.80 -4.69 -3.02
C SER A 363 24.92 -3.18 -2.95
N SER A 364 25.18 -2.65 -1.76
CA SER A 364 25.59 -1.26 -1.62
C SER A 364 27.07 -1.19 -1.99
N SER A 365 27.43 -0.39 -2.98
CA SER A 365 28.82 -0.06 -3.29
C SER A 365 29.40 0.88 -2.21
N VAL A 366 29.56 0.35 -1.01
CA VAL A 366 30.50 0.96 -0.06
C VAL A 366 31.85 0.38 -0.45
N SER A 367 32.64 1.14 -1.18
CA SER A 367 34.04 0.86 -1.42
C SER A 367 34.75 0.79 -0.07
N SER A 368 34.88 -0.40 0.49
CA SER A 368 35.86 -0.69 1.52
C SER A 368 37.24 -0.70 0.84
N THR A 369 37.78 0.49 0.64
CA THR A 369 39.22 0.67 0.42
C THR A 369 39.90 0.65 1.78
N GLU A 370 40.20 -0.55 2.30
CA GLU A 370 41.30 -0.77 3.22
C GLU A 370 41.84 -2.16 2.94
N ASP A 371 43.18 -2.18 2.61
CA ASP A 371 44.06 -3.30 2.39
C ASP A 371 44.17 -3.88 0.96
N ALA A 372 44.86 -3.13 0.11
CA ALA A 372 45.74 -3.69 -0.90
C ALA A 372 46.96 -2.75 -1.09
N SER A 373 48.13 -3.28 -0.80
CA SER A 373 49.46 -2.61 -0.85
C SER A 373 49.79 -2.00 -2.22
N PRO A 374 50.73 -1.03 -2.29
CA PRO A 374 50.89 -0.15 -3.43
C PRO A 374 51.83 -0.74 -4.47
N ILE A 375 51.35 -0.87 -5.69
CA ILE A 375 52.24 -0.91 -6.87
C ILE A 375 51.82 0.15 -7.87
N SER A 376 52.63 1.22 -7.83
CA SER A 376 53.01 2.11 -8.94
C SER A 376 52.01 2.65 -9.96
N GLY A 377 51.84 3.97 -9.88
CA GLY A 377 51.97 4.81 -11.09
C GLY A 377 50.71 5.36 -11.73
N LYS A 378 50.48 6.59 -11.41
CA LYS A 378 49.98 7.75 -12.19
C LYS A 378 48.72 8.42 -11.66
N SER A 379 49.02 9.56 -11.09
CA SER A 379 48.15 10.67 -10.71
C SER A 379 47.15 11.06 -11.81
N ARG A 380 45.85 11.17 -11.46
CA ARG A 380 44.91 12.03 -12.14
C ARG A 380 44.01 12.68 -11.11
N VAL A 381 44.32 13.92 -10.82
CA VAL A 381 43.50 14.81 -9.97
C VAL A 381 42.17 15.07 -10.68
N MET A 382 41.07 14.69 -10.05
CA MET A 382 39.74 15.16 -10.42
C MET A 382 39.14 15.84 -9.19
N HIS A 383 38.91 17.14 -9.32
CA HIS A 383 38.07 17.91 -8.41
C HIS A 383 36.64 17.37 -8.50
N GLY A 384 36.13 16.81 -7.42
CA GLY A 384 34.75 16.38 -7.30
C GLY A 384 34.07 17.17 -6.18
N SER A 385 33.07 17.95 -6.55
CA SER A 385 32.14 18.64 -5.66
C SER A 385 31.36 17.61 -4.84
N ALA A 386 31.36 17.78 -3.51
CA ALA A 386 30.55 16.99 -2.60
C ALA A 386 29.07 17.41 -2.69
N SER A 387 28.30 16.73 -3.53
CA SER A 387 26.84 16.70 -3.47
C SER A 387 26.41 15.32 -2.94
N GLY A 388 25.61 15.30 -1.85
CA GLY A 388 25.21 14.09 -1.14
C GLY A 388 24.55 13.05 -2.06
N GLU A 389 25.33 12.08 -2.50
CA GLU A 389 24.87 10.95 -3.28
C GLU A 389 24.16 9.94 -2.36
N THR A 390 22.84 9.81 -2.51
CA THR A 390 22.09 8.65 -2.04
C THR A 390 22.69 7.41 -2.68
N GLY A 391 23.30 6.52 -1.88
CA GLY A 391 24.14 5.40 -2.32
C GLY A 391 23.53 4.60 -3.47
N ALA A 392 24.20 4.62 -4.59
CA ALA A 392 23.90 3.78 -5.74
C ALA A 392 24.13 2.31 -5.39
N LEU A 393 23.31 1.43 -5.93
CA LEU A 393 23.32 0.00 -5.67
C LEU A 393 23.69 -0.75 -6.96
N ASP A 394 24.54 -1.75 -6.83
CA ASP A 394 24.93 -2.62 -7.93
C ASP A 394 24.09 -3.90 -7.91
N LEU A 395 23.58 -4.29 -9.08
CA LEU A 395 22.90 -5.56 -9.25
C LEU A 395 23.94 -6.69 -9.28
N VAL A 396 23.86 -7.59 -8.29
CA VAL A 396 24.78 -8.73 -8.17
C VAL A 396 24.27 -9.95 -8.92
N ALA A 397 23.01 -10.29 -8.75
CA ALA A 397 22.39 -11.45 -9.38
C ALA A 397 20.88 -11.29 -9.55
N VAL A 398 20.35 -11.98 -10.56
CA VAL A 398 18.91 -12.19 -10.74
C VAL A 398 18.66 -13.69 -10.69
N LEU A 399 17.87 -14.15 -9.73
CA LEU A 399 17.54 -15.54 -9.53
C LEU A 399 16.09 -15.78 -9.95
N LYS A 400 15.87 -16.93 -10.59
CA LYS A 400 14.52 -17.45 -10.87
C LYS A 400 14.38 -18.78 -10.13
N PRO A 401 13.78 -18.77 -8.93
CA PRO A 401 13.62 -19.98 -8.13
C PRO A 401 12.85 -21.05 -8.89
N GLN A 402 13.32 -22.28 -8.85
CA GLN A 402 12.72 -23.40 -9.57
C GLN A 402 12.74 -24.66 -8.72
N VAL A 403 11.73 -25.52 -8.93
CA VAL A 403 11.76 -26.90 -8.44
C VAL A 403 12.81 -27.66 -9.25
N HIS A 404 13.73 -28.32 -8.57
CA HIS A 404 14.78 -29.05 -9.24
C HIS A 404 14.64 -30.56 -9.03
N MET A 405 14.58 -31.28 -10.14
CA MET A 405 14.72 -32.74 -10.14
C MET A 405 16.19 -33.13 -10.27
N LEU A 406 16.71 -33.89 -9.35
CA LEU A 406 18.00 -34.55 -9.52
C LEU A 406 17.87 -35.61 -10.62
N PRO A 407 18.87 -35.78 -11.49
CA PRO A 407 18.79 -36.74 -12.56
C PRO A 407 18.55 -38.16 -12.06
N PRO A 408 17.84 -39.01 -12.84
CA PRO A 408 17.50 -40.37 -12.44
C PRO A 408 18.77 -41.22 -12.43
N GLY A 409 19.33 -41.46 -11.29
CA GLY A 409 20.50 -42.32 -11.04
C GLY A 409 20.57 -42.82 -9.62
N MET A 410 19.85 -42.22 -8.72
CA MET A 410 19.68 -42.69 -7.36
C MET A 410 18.29 -43.30 -7.16
N HIS A 411 18.19 -44.31 -6.33
CA HIS A 411 16.96 -45.05 -6.03
C HIS A 411 15.84 -44.25 -5.34
N LYS A 412 15.99 -42.93 -5.19
CA LYS A 412 14.96 -41.96 -4.81
C LYS A 412 15.17 -40.66 -5.56
N THR A 413 14.20 -40.25 -6.34
CA THR A 413 14.15 -38.90 -6.92
C THR A 413 14.04 -37.89 -5.77
N VAL A 414 15.12 -37.21 -5.43
CA VAL A 414 15.10 -36.16 -4.41
C VAL A 414 14.74 -34.86 -5.12
N MET A 415 13.53 -34.42 -4.87
CA MET A 415 13.11 -33.08 -5.32
C MET A 415 13.65 -32.03 -4.34
N LEU A 416 14.44 -31.10 -4.85
CA LEU A 416 14.85 -29.93 -4.08
C LEU A 416 13.79 -28.85 -4.25
N PRO A 417 13.17 -28.37 -3.17
CA PRO A 417 12.26 -27.24 -3.25
C PRO A 417 13.01 -25.96 -3.64
N PRO A 418 12.33 -25.00 -4.27
CA PRO A 418 12.92 -23.73 -4.71
C PRO A 418 13.65 -22.98 -3.60
N ALA A 419 13.12 -23.04 -2.39
CA ALA A 419 13.77 -22.50 -1.20
C ALA A 419 13.65 -23.46 -0.01
N SER A 420 14.68 -23.53 0.83
CA SER A 420 14.68 -24.28 2.09
C SER A 420 15.62 -23.65 3.13
N VAL A 421 15.23 -23.72 4.40
CA VAL A 421 16.11 -23.36 5.51
C VAL A 421 16.96 -24.57 5.88
N VAL A 422 18.27 -24.44 5.74
CA VAL A 422 19.24 -25.55 5.92
C VAL A 422 20.10 -25.42 7.18
N GLY A 423 19.79 -24.43 8.05
CA GLY A 423 20.50 -24.16 9.31
C GLY A 423 19.74 -23.14 10.14
N PRO A 424 20.33 -22.61 11.21
CA PRO A 424 19.64 -21.71 12.13
C PRO A 424 19.05 -20.45 11.46
N SER A 425 19.73 -19.93 10.44
CA SER A 425 19.29 -18.74 9.68
C SER A 425 19.75 -18.82 8.23
N LEU A 426 20.16 -19.99 7.73
CA LEU A 426 20.70 -20.16 6.38
C LEU A 426 19.59 -20.56 5.41
N LEU A 427 19.26 -19.68 4.48
CA LEU A 427 18.28 -19.87 3.42
C LEU A 427 19.00 -20.35 2.16
N ARG A 428 18.65 -21.51 1.67
CA ARG A 428 19.08 -22.04 0.37
C ARG A 428 18.05 -21.72 -0.69
N ILE A 429 18.47 -21.12 -1.80
CA ILE A 429 17.62 -20.84 -2.96
C ILE A 429 18.21 -21.57 -4.16
N VAL A 430 17.38 -22.32 -4.88
CA VAL A 430 17.75 -23.10 -6.05
C VAL A 430 17.32 -22.37 -7.31
N ASP A 431 18.30 -22.05 -8.16
CA ASP A 431 18.10 -21.47 -9.49
C ASP A 431 18.51 -22.50 -10.58
N ALA A 432 18.21 -22.22 -11.83
CA ALA A 432 18.50 -23.14 -12.96
C ALA A 432 19.97 -23.62 -13.02
N LYS A 433 20.93 -22.71 -12.77
CA LYS A 433 22.37 -22.98 -12.91
C LYS A 433 23.11 -22.99 -11.58
N TYR A 434 22.57 -22.36 -10.54
CA TYR A 434 23.27 -22.12 -9.29
C TYR A 434 22.39 -22.44 -8.10
N ILE A 435 23.03 -22.77 -6.99
CA ILE A 435 22.40 -22.86 -5.66
C ILE A 435 23.05 -21.79 -4.80
N TYR A 436 22.22 -20.91 -4.25
CA TYR A 436 22.65 -19.79 -3.42
C TYR A 436 22.33 -20.05 -1.96
N TYR A 437 23.25 -19.68 -1.08
CA TYR A 437 23.08 -19.80 0.36
C TYR A 437 23.19 -18.41 0.99
N PHE A 438 22.10 -17.95 1.55
CA PHE A 438 21.99 -16.64 2.16
C PHE A 438 21.80 -16.76 3.66
N MET A 439 22.58 -16.02 4.43
CA MET A 439 22.35 -15.84 5.87
C MET A 439 21.28 -14.77 6.06
N ALA A 440 20.16 -15.15 6.65
CA ALA A 440 19.11 -14.22 7.07
C ALA A 440 19.43 -13.58 8.41
N PRO A 441 18.86 -12.40 8.73
CA PRO A 441 19.01 -11.76 10.04
C PRO A 441 18.50 -12.61 11.21
N SER A 442 17.50 -13.47 10.96
CA SER A 442 16.92 -14.37 11.96
C SER A 442 16.38 -15.64 11.32
N HIS A 443 16.17 -16.66 12.14
CA HIS A 443 15.53 -17.92 11.69
C HIS A 443 14.08 -17.69 11.21
N THR A 444 13.34 -16.85 11.90
CA THR A 444 11.96 -16.50 11.54
C THR A 444 11.89 -15.82 10.17
N GLU A 445 12.85 -14.94 9.88
CA GLU A 445 12.93 -14.29 8.57
C GLU A 445 13.29 -15.29 7.47
N ALA A 446 14.22 -16.21 7.71
CA ALA A 446 14.54 -17.28 6.77
C ALA A 446 13.32 -18.15 6.44
N GLN A 447 12.54 -18.54 7.44
CA GLN A 447 11.30 -19.33 7.27
C GLN A 447 10.24 -18.55 6.49
N ARG A 448 10.07 -17.26 6.80
CA ARG A 448 9.15 -16.38 6.10
C ARG A 448 9.48 -16.28 4.60
N TRP A 449 10.75 -16.06 4.27
CA TRP A 449 11.21 -16.03 2.88
C TRP A 449 11.04 -17.37 2.18
N GLN A 450 11.38 -18.48 2.86
CA GLN A 450 11.14 -19.83 2.32
C GLN A 450 9.65 -20.00 1.93
N SER A 451 8.74 -19.64 2.83
CA SER A 451 7.30 -19.74 2.59
C SER A 451 6.87 -18.91 1.38
N PHE A 452 7.32 -17.66 1.28
CA PHE A 452 6.98 -16.78 0.17
C PHE A 452 7.53 -17.29 -1.18
N ILE A 453 8.78 -17.74 -1.22
CA ILE A 453 9.39 -18.25 -2.46
C ILE A 453 8.67 -19.52 -2.92
N ASN A 454 8.41 -20.46 -2.01
CA ASN A 454 7.75 -21.72 -2.36
C ASN A 454 6.27 -21.57 -2.73
N ALA A 455 5.62 -20.47 -2.32
CA ALA A 455 4.24 -20.16 -2.70
C ALA A 455 4.13 -19.56 -4.11
N GLN A 456 5.25 -19.19 -4.75
CA GLN A 456 5.27 -18.52 -6.06
C GLN A 456 5.72 -19.42 -7.19
N VAL A 457 6.28 -20.56 -6.88
CA VAL A 457 6.72 -21.60 -7.82
C VAL A 457 5.76 -22.79 -7.77
#